data_b34158d3a473f5726307a060f472154b
#
_entry.id   b34158d3a473f5726307a060f472154b
#
_cell.length_a   1.000
_cell.length_b   1.000
_cell.length_c   1.000
_cell.angle_alpha   90.00
_cell.angle_beta   90.00
_cell.angle_gamma   90.00
#
_symmetry.space_group_name_H-M   'P 1'
#
loop_
_entity.id
_entity.type
_entity.pdbx_description
1 polymer ?
#
loop_
_entity_poly.entity_id
_entity_poly.type
_entity_poly.pdbx_seq_one_letter_code
_entity_poly.pdbx_strand_id
1 'polypeptide(L)'
;IEVTTKYGKENESIVFNLIFERDGFYYYSIVRADGFNVQEWAKRRAERRREWSVSADKKSIEYSKKSNKDRDFLSLGEPIKVGHHSERRHRKAIEDAWYNMGKSVEFSDKANEHERVAEYWDKRATTINLSMPESIDFYAHKLEEAKEYHEGVKSGKYPREHSYTLTYAKKAVNEAQKNYDLAVKLWG
;
A
#
# COMPACT_ATOMS: atom_id res chain seq x y z
N ILE A 1 -19.98 -20.68 10.17
CA ILE A 1 -18.90 -21.69 10.34
C ILE A 1 -17.82 -21.05 11.18
N GLU A 2 -17.59 -21.55 12.39
CA GLU A 2 -16.45 -21.16 13.21
C GLU A 2 -15.22 -21.91 12.72
N VAL A 3 -14.18 -21.18 12.34
CA VAL A 3 -12.88 -21.75 11.96
C VAL A 3 -11.83 -21.23 12.91
N THR A 4 -11.23 -22.13 13.68
CA THR A 4 -10.06 -21.83 14.49
C THR A 4 -8.85 -21.65 13.58
N THR A 5 -8.22 -20.49 13.58
CA THR A 5 -7.04 -20.23 12.77
C THR A 5 -5.81 -20.94 13.36
N LYS A 6 -4.96 -21.49 12.51
CA LYS A 6 -3.74 -22.25 12.84
C LYS A 6 -2.67 -21.44 13.61
N TYR A 7 -2.88 -20.16 13.80
CA TYR A 7 -1.96 -19.22 14.47
C TYR A 7 -2.50 -18.77 15.82
N GLY A 8 -2.94 -19.74 16.63
CA GLY A 8 -3.30 -19.68 18.04
C GLY A 8 -2.90 -18.43 18.82
N LYS A 9 -3.59 -17.33 18.59
CA LYS A 9 -3.90 -16.40 19.66
C LYS A 9 -5.29 -16.78 20.15
N GLU A 10 -5.32 -17.14 21.42
CA GLU A 10 -6.50 -17.61 22.10
C GLU A 10 -7.73 -16.75 21.79
N ASN A 11 -8.79 -17.41 21.37
CA ASN A 11 -10.18 -16.97 21.49
C ASN A 11 -10.74 -15.81 20.66
N GLU A 12 -10.23 -15.54 19.47
CA GLU A 12 -11.04 -14.81 18.50
C GLU A 12 -11.71 -15.81 17.54
N SER A 13 -12.95 -16.14 17.82
CA SER A 13 -13.78 -16.86 16.85
C SER A 13 -14.01 -15.96 15.63
N ILE A 14 -13.44 -16.34 14.50
CA ILE A 14 -13.67 -15.63 13.24
C ILE A 14 -14.96 -16.17 12.64
N VAL A 15 -15.99 -15.33 12.57
CA VAL A 15 -17.27 -15.68 11.94
C VAL A 15 -17.15 -15.39 10.45
N PHE A 16 -17.44 -16.41 9.64
CA PHE A 16 -17.51 -16.29 8.19
C PHE A 16 -18.97 -16.29 7.72
N ASN A 17 -19.36 -15.29 6.93
CA ASN A 17 -20.64 -15.30 6.22
C ASN A 17 -20.43 -15.80 4.80
N LEU A 18 -21.23 -16.80 4.40
CA LEU A 18 -21.29 -17.25 3.03
C LEU A 18 -21.87 -16.13 2.15
N ILE A 19 -21.10 -15.70 1.14
CA ILE A 19 -21.51 -14.65 0.20
C ILE A 19 -22.24 -15.26 -0.98
N PHE A 20 -21.63 -16.27 -1.62
CA PHE A 20 -22.21 -17.01 -2.74
C PHE A 20 -21.50 -18.34 -2.95
N GLU A 21 -22.15 -19.21 -3.71
CA GLU A 21 -21.61 -20.48 -4.21
C GLU A 21 -21.49 -20.42 -5.73
N ARG A 22 -20.38 -20.88 -6.26
CA ARG A 22 -20.16 -20.99 -7.70
C ARG A 22 -19.26 -22.17 -8.02
N ASP A 23 -19.69 -23.02 -8.95
CA ASP A 23 -18.93 -24.18 -9.45
C ASP A 23 -18.42 -25.13 -8.35
N GLY A 24 -19.21 -25.31 -7.27
CA GLY A 24 -18.86 -26.14 -6.11
C GLY A 24 -17.89 -25.47 -5.13
N PHE A 25 -17.54 -24.20 -5.33
CA PHE A 25 -16.72 -23.41 -4.43
C PHE A 25 -17.61 -22.45 -3.62
N TYR A 26 -17.34 -22.38 -2.32
CA TYR A 26 -18.03 -21.51 -1.38
C TYR A 26 -17.17 -20.29 -1.06
N TYR A 27 -17.72 -19.10 -1.29
CA TYR A 27 -17.01 -17.83 -1.05
C TYR A 27 -17.56 -17.19 0.23
N TYR A 28 -16.66 -16.89 1.17
CA TYR A 28 -17.00 -16.35 2.49
C TYR A 28 -16.40 -14.95 2.69
N SER A 29 -17.14 -14.08 3.39
CA SER A 29 -16.57 -12.87 3.98
C SER A 29 -16.34 -13.07 5.48
N ILE A 30 -15.32 -12.42 6.00
CA ILE A 30 -15.04 -12.35 7.44
C ILE A 30 -16.00 -11.31 8.03
N VAL A 31 -16.85 -11.72 8.99
CA VAL A 31 -17.59 -10.78 9.81
C VAL A 31 -16.64 -10.20 10.83
N ARG A 32 -16.45 -8.91 10.78
CA ARG A 32 -15.66 -8.20 11.78
C ARG A 32 -16.52 -7.91 12.98
N ALA A 33 -15.90 -7.93 14.16
CA ALA A 33 -16.59 -7.58 15.40
C ALA A 33 -17.23 -6.19 15.30
N ASP A 34 -18.37 -6.01 15.94
CA ASP A 34 -19.03 -4.71 16.05
C ASP A 34 -18.06 -3.66 16.59
N GLY A 35 -18.04 -2.49 15.96
CA GLY A 35 -17.12 -1.40 16.29
C GLY A 35 -15.75 -1.47 15.58
N PHE A 36 -15.54 -2.37 14.61
CA PHE A 36 -14.32 -2.38 13.82
C PHE A 36 -14.24 -1.13 12.92
N ASN A 37 -13.36 -0.21 13.28
CA ASN A 37 -13.08 0.97 12.47
C ASN A 37 -11.99 0.68 11.42
N VAL A 38 -12.40 0.59 10.15
CA VAL A 38 -11.52 0.31 9.00
C VAL A 38 -10.45 1.41 8.85
N GLN A 39 -10.82 2.67 9.10
CA GLN A 39 -9.92 3.82 8.97
C GLN A 39 -8.84 3.80 10.03
N GLU A 40 -9.20 3.55 11.29
CA GLU A 40 -8.23 3.40 12.37
C GLU A 40 -7.29 2.21 12.16
N TRP A 41 -7.83 1.10 11.66
CA TRP A 41 -7.02 -0.06 11.33
C TRP A 41 -6.02 0.26 10.20
N ALA A 42 -6.46 0.99 9.17
CA ALA A 42 -5.59 1.44 8.08
C ALA A 42 -4.51 2.41 8.59
N LYS A 43 -4.86 3.38 9.46
CA LYS A 43 -3.89 4.28 10.11
C LYS A 43 -2.82 3.51 10.89
N ARG A 44 -3.23 2.58 11.75
CA ARG A 44 -2.27 1.73 12.51
C ARG A 44 -1.37 0.90 11.59
N ARG A 45 -1.86 0.49 10.42
CA ARG A 45 -1.02 -0.17 9.42
C ARG A 45 -0.03 0.76 8.76
N ALA A 46 -0.43 1.98 8.43
CA ALA A 46 0.46 3.02 7.89
C ALA A 46 1.58 3.34 8.89
N GLU A 47 1.23 3.60 10.15
CA GLU A 47 2.19 3.89 11.23
C GLU A 47 3.22 2.75 11.38
N ARG A 48 2.77 1.51 11.48
CA ARG A 48 3.68 0.35 11.58
C ARG A 48 4.62 0.23 10.38
N ARG A 49 4.14 0.55 9.18
CA ARG A 49 4.98 0.54 7.97
C ARG A 49 6.02 1.65 8.00
N ARG A 50 5.70 2.84 8.53
CA ARG A 50 6.67 3.92 8.74
C ARG A 50 7.74 3.55 9.77
N GLU A 51 7.34 2.92 10.87
CA GLU A 51 8.32 2.40 11.86
C GLU A 51 9.32 1.43 11.21
N TRP A 52 8.84 0.54 10.33
CA TRP A 52 9.70 -0.37 9.59
C TRP A 52 10.57 0.34 8.56
N SER A 53 10.05 1.38 7.88
CA SER A 53 10.82 2.24 6.99
C SER A 53 11.98 2.89 7.74
N VAL A 54 11.71 3.55 8.87
CA VAL A 54 12.73 4.17 9.72
C VAL A 54 13.77 3.16 10.22
N SER A 55 13.33 1.96 10.61
CA SER A 55 14.24 0.90 11.04
C SER A 55 15.15 0.40 9.92
N ALA A 56 14.62 0.27 8.70
CA ALA A 56 15.37 -0.11 7.52
C ALA A 56 16.36 0.99 7.11
N ASP A 57 15.94 2.25 7.14
CA ASP A 57 16.79 3.39 6.83
C ASP A 57 17.98 3.50 7.79
N LYS A 58 17.77 3.34 9.09
CA LYS A 58 18.87 3.27 10.08
C LYS A 58 19.88 2.19 9.74
N LYS A 59 19.44 1.01 9.30
CA LYS A 59 20.34 -0.07 8.87
C LYS A 59 21.08 0.30 7.59
N SER A 60 20.41 0.93 6.63
CA SER A 60 21.05 1.43 5.41
C SER A 60 22.19 2.38 5.73
N ILE A 61 21.95 3.37 6.61
CA ILE A 61 22.97 4.31 7.05
C ILE A 61 24.14 3.61 7.77
N GLU A 62 23.84 2.62 8.63
CA GLU A 62 24.86 1.85 9.32
C GLU A 62 25.77 1.09 8.36
N TYR A 63 25.19 0.40 7.36
CA TYR A 63 25.94 -0.32 6.34
C TYR A 63 26.71 0.64 5.43
N SER A 64 26.15 1.81 5.09
CA SER A 64 26.86 2.87 4.37
C SER A 64 28.11 3.36 5.13
N LYS A 65 28.00 3.57 6.45
CA LYS A 65 29.16 3.90 7.28
C LYS A 65 30.21 2.79 7.29
N LYS A 66 29.78 1.53 7.37
CA LYS A 66 30.69 0.37 7.30
C LYS A 66 31.39 0.27 5.95
N SER A 67 30.69 0.52 4.85
CA SER A 67 31.26 0.55 3.51
C SER A 67 32.34 1.63 3.35
N ASN A 68 32.17 2.76 4.00
CA ASN A 68 33.10 3.88 3.95
C ASN A 68 34.24 3.79 4.98
N LYS A 69 34.33 2.73 5.78
CA LYS A 69 35.32 2.60 6.86
C LYS A 69 36.77 2.73 6.37
N ASP A 70 37.09 2.07 5.27
CA ASP A 70 38.45 2.06 4.69
C ASP A 70 38.55 2.96 3.44
N ARG A 71 37.63 3.95 3.30
CA ARG A 71 37.52 4.82 2.13
C ARG A 71 38.83 5.54 1.82
N ASP A 72 39.50 6.13 2.82
CA ASP A 72 40.74 6.90 2.63
C ASP A 72 41.84 5.99 2.10
N PHE A 73 41.93 4.75 2.63
CA PHE A 73 42.90 3.77 2.12
C PHE A 73 42.57 3.35 0.67
N LEU A 74 41.32 3.04 0.38
CA LEU A 74 40.88 2.62 -0.95
C LEU A 74 40.94 3.76 -1.99
N SER A 75 40.77 5.01 -1.56
CA SER A 75 40.80 6.18 -2.44
C SER A 75 42.22 6.48 -2.98
N LEU A 76 43.28 5.94 -2.38
CA LEU A 76 44.64 6.05 -2.88
C LEU A 76 44.83 5.33 -4.23
N GLY A 77 43.92 4.43 -4.60
CA GLY A 77 43.95 3.73 -5.89
C GLY A 77 45.18 2.84 -6.09
N GLU A 78 45.87 2.46 -4.99
CA GLU A 78 47.00 1.58 -5.09
C GLU A 78 46.63 0.20 -5.61
N PRO A 79 47.38 -0.36 -6.57
CA PRO A 79 47.14 -1.72 -7.04
C PRO A 79 47.45 -2.74 -5.95
N ILE A 80 46.74 -3.84 -5.96
CA ILE A 80 46.99 -4.97 -5.03
C ILE A 80 48.39 -5.54 -5.35
N LYS A 81 49.28 -5.49 -4.39
CA LYS A 81 50.63 -6.08 -4.52
C LYS A 81 50.58 -7.56 -4.23
N VAL A 82 50.46 -8.39 -5.27
CA VAL A 82 50.35 -9.84 -5.17
C VAL A 82 51.62 -10.43 -4.48
N GLY A 83 51.40 -11.33 -3.51
CA GLY A 83 52.49 -11.92 -2.71
C GLY A 83 53.00 -11.05 -1.56
N HIS A 84 52.54 -9.80 -1.45
CA HIS A 84 52.92 -8.93 -0.36
C HIS A 84 52.09 -9.19 0.91
N HIS A 85 52.66 -9.01 2.10
CA HIS A 85 51.98 -9.22 3.36
C HIS A 85 50.65 -8.44 3.52
N SER A 86 50.50 -7.30 2.85
CA SER A 86 49.30 -6.47 2.86
C SER A 86 48.19 -6.93 1.88
N GLU A 87 48.47 -7.87 0.97
CA GLU A 87 47.51 -8.29 -0.06
C GLU A 87 46.19 -8.73 0.54
N ARG A 88 46.20 -9.62 1.55
CA ARG A 88 44.99 -10.15 2.21
C ARG A 88 44.15 -9.03 2.80
N ARG A 89 44.79 -8.04 3.45
CA ARG A 89 44.08 -6.90 4.05
C ARG A 89 43.45 -6.02 2.97
N HIS A 90 44.15 -5.77 1.88
CA HIS A 90 43.66 -4.93 0.79
C HIS A 90 42.46 -5.57 0.10
N ARG A 91 42.54 -6.88 -0.25
CA ARG A 91 41.39 -7.62 -0.82
C ARG A 91 40.20 -7.60 0.09
N LYS A 92 40.39 -7.88 1.39
CA LYS A 92 39.30 -7.87 2.36
C LYS A 92 38.66 -6.48 2.49
N ALA A 93 39.42 -5.40 2.49
CA ALA A 93 38.88 -4.04 2.55
C ALA A 93 37.96 -3.75 1.36
N ILE A 94 38.36 -4.19 0.16
CA ILE A 94 37.53 -4.04 -1.05
C ILE A 94 36.25 -4.90 -0.93
N GLU A 95 36.34 -6.17 -0.54
CA GLU A 95 35.21 -7.08 -0.38
C GLU A 95 34.21 -6.55 0.67
N ASP A 96 34.71 -6.13 1.84
CA ASP A 96 33.89 -5.57 2.91
C ASP A 96 33.19 -4.27 2.47
N ALA A 97 33.86 -3.40 1.71
CA ALA A 97 33.26 -2.19 1.17
C ALA A 97 32.12 -2.49 0.21
N TRP A 98 32.34 -3.40 -0.75
CA TRP A 98 31.30 -3.81 -1.71
C TRP A 98 30.12 -4.52 -1.04
N TYR A 99 30.40 -5.46 -0.13
CA TYR A 99 29.34 -6.16 0.61
C TYR A 99 28.46 -5.19 1.41
N ASN A 100 29.10 -4.27 2.15
CA ASN A 100 28.37 -3.31 2.98
C ASN A 100 27.62 -2.29 2.10
N MET A 101 28.16 -1.87 0.95
CA MET A 101 27.47 -1.03 0.00
C MET A 101 26.20 -1.74 -0.53
N GLY A 102 26.32 -2.99 -0.95
CA GLY A 102 25.17 -3.79 -1.40
C GLY A 102 24.09 -3.90 -0.33
N LYS A 103 24.50 -4.13 0.94
CA LYS A 103 23.53 -4.15 2.07
C LYS A 103 22.89 -2.80 2.34
N SER A 104 23.64 -1.71 2.20
CA SER A 104 23.08 -0.35 2.33
C SER A 104 21.99 -0.09 1.30
N VAL A 105 22.22 -0.43 0.04
CA VAL A 105 21.22 -0.30 -1.03
C VAL A 105 19.99 -1.19 -0.74
N GLU A 106 20.19 -2.47 -0.39
CA GLU A 106 19.11 -3.39 -0.06
C GLU A 106 18.18 -2.84 1.04
N PHE A 107 18.75 -2.27 2.10
CA PHE A 107 17.96 -1.69 3.19
C PHE A 107 17.33 -0.35 2.82
N SER A 108 17.94 0.44 1.95
CA SER A 108 17.34 1.65 1.37
C SER A 108 16.09 1.31 0.55
N ASP A 109 16.18 0.29 -0.30
CA ASP A 109 15.05 -0.17 -1.10
C ASP A 109 13.91 -0.68 -0.24
N LYS A 110 14.23 -1.42 0.85
CA LYS A 110 13.22 -1.86 1.84
C LYS A 110 12.56 -0.68 2.55
N ALA A 111 13.30 0.36 2.89
CA ALA A 111 12.75 1.56 3.50
C ALA A 111 11.76 2.26 2.56
N ASN A 112 12.14 2.44 1.31
CA ASN A 112 11.30 3.03 0.27
C ASN A 112 10.03 2.21 0.01
N GLU A 113 10.14 0.87 -0.03
CA GLU A 113 8.98 -0.01 -0.19
C GLU A 113 8.03 0.08 1.01
N HIS A 114 8.54 0.15 2.23
CA HIS A 114 7.71 0.33 3.41
C HIS A 114 6.99 1.68 3.39
N GLU A 115 7.66 2.76 2.99
CA GLU A 115 7.03 4.09 2.85
C GLU A 115 5.93 4.08 1.81
N ARG A 116 6.18 3.50 0.62
CA ARG A 116 5.17 3.34 -0.43
C ARG A 116 3.92 2.59 0.05
N VAL A 117 4.13 1.53 0.86
CA VAL A 117 3.02 0.78 1.44
C VAL A 117 2.31 1.58 2.54
N ALA A 118 3.02 2.40 3.30
CA ALA A 118 2.42 3.30 4.28
C ALA A 118 1.50 4.33 3.61
N GLU A 119 1.96 4.96 2.54
CA GLU A 119 1.14 5.90 1.73
C GLU A 119 -0.13 5.24 1.17
N TYR A 120 -0.03 3.98 0.73
CA TYR A 120 -1.21 3.23 0.30
C TYR A 120 -2.24 3.09 1.42
N TRP A 121 -1.79 2.77 2.64
CA TRP A 121 -2.68 2.63 3.79
C TRP A 121 -3.25 3.97 4.26
N ASP A 122 -2.50 5.07 4.15
CA ASP A 122 -3.02 6.42 4.44
C ASP A 122 -4.15 6.82 3.50
N LYS A 123 -3.95 6.61 2.20
CA LYS A 123 -5.03 6.84 1.22
C LYS A 123 -6.27 6.02 1.57
N ARG A 124 -6.06 4.78 2.00
CA ARG A 124 -7.17 3.90 2.39
C ARG A 124 -7.82 4.32 3.70
N ALA A 125 -7.08 4.95 4.61
CA ALA A 125 -7.61 5.50 5.86
C ALA A 125 -8.51 6.74 5.66
N THR A 126 -8.34 7.44 4.55
CA THR A 126 -9.15 8.63 4.21
C THR A 126 -10.25 8.34 3.18
N THR A 127 -10.25 7.15 2.57
CA THR A 127 -11.23 6.79 1.55
C THR A 127 -12.52 6.29 2.21
N ILE A 128 -13.63 6.94 1.90
CA ILE A 128 -14.96 6.47 2.27
C ILE A 128 -15.36 5.34 1.31
N ASN A 129 -15.86 4.25 1.85
CA ASN A 129 -16.32 3.09 1.08
C ASN A 129 -17.68 2.59 1.60
N LEU A 130 -18.31 1.68 0.87
CA LEU A 130 -19.64 1.15 1.16
C LEU A 130 -19.77 0.47 2.55
N SER A 131 -18.67 0.13 3.21
CA SER A 131 -18.68 -0.47 4.56
C SER A 131 -18.80 0.56 5.70
N MET A 132 -19.04 1.83 5.38
CA MET A 132 -19.14 2.93 6.33
C MET A 132 -20.51 3.59 6.25
N PRO A 133 -21.13 3.98 7.37
CA PRO A 133 -22.43 4.68 7.37
C PRO A 133 -22.39 5.99 6.54
N GLU A 134 -21.26 6.73 6.61
CA GLU A 134 -21.05 7.98 5.88
C GLU A 134 -21.04 7.79 4.35
N SER A 135 -21.06 6.54 3.88
CA SER A 135 -21.10 6.23 2.46
C SER A 135 -22.37 6.72 1.77
N ILE A 136 -23.49 6.85 2.47
CA ILE A 136 -24.74 7.38 1.91
C ILE A 136 -24.52 8.78 1.36
N ASP A 137 -24.05 9.71 2.22
CA ASP A 137 -23.83 11.11 1.84
C ASP A 137 -22.72 11.24 0.79
N PHE A 138 -21.64 10.46 0.95
CA PHE A 138 -20.55 10.45 -0.01
C PHE A 138 -20.99 10.02 -1.41
N TYR A 139 -21.72 8.91 -1.54
CA TYR A 139 -22.18 8.44 -2.84
C TYR A 139 -23.35 9.26 -3.39
N ALA A 140 -24.17 9.89 -2.54
CA ALA A 140 -25.16 10.88 -2.97
C ALA A 140 -24.46 12.06 -3.68
N HIS A 141 -23.45 12.65 -3.06
CA HIS A 141 -22.66 13.73 -3.66
C HIS A 141 -21.97 13.30 -4.97
N LYS A 142 -21.37 12.10 -4.99
CA LYS A 142 -20.75 11.55 -6.20
C LYS A 142 -21.76 11.35 -7.34
N LEU A 143 -22.99 10.99 -7.02
CA LEU A 143 -24.04 10.85 -8.01
C LEU A 143 -24.46 12.21 -8.57
N GLU A 144 -24.57 13.23 -7.72
CA GLU A 144 -24.89 14.61 -8.16
C GLU A 144 -23.79 15.17 -9.07
N GLU A 145 -22.51 15.03 -8.68
CA GLU A 145 -21.36 15.43 -9.51
C GLU A 145 -21.39 14.73 -10.88
N ALA A 146 -21.64 13.41 -10.91
CA ALA A 146 -21.69 12.66 -12.15
C ALA A 146 -22.86 13.08 -13.05
N LYS A 147 -24.04 13.38 -12.47
CA LYS A 147 -25.22 13.89 -13.19
C LYS A 147 -24.94 15.28 -13.77
N GLU A 148 -24.37 16.20 -12.97
CA GLU A 148 -24.01 17.54 -13.42
C GLU A 148 -23.02 17.49 -14.58
N TYR A 149 -21.97 16.67 -14.47
CA TYR A 149 -21.00 16.49 -15.54
C TYR A 149 -21.66 15.93 -16.82
N HIS A 150 -22.48 14.89 -16.71
CA HIS A 150 -23.18 14.31 -17.85
C HIS A 150 -24.09 15.32 -18.56
N GLU A 151 -24.89 16.09 -17.80
CA GLU A 151 -25.75 17.15 -18.37
C GLU A 151 -24.92 18.28 -18.95
N GLY A 152 -23.79 18.66 -18.34
CA GLY A 152 -22.87 19.66 -18.87
C GLY A 152 -22.23 19.22 -20.21
N VAL A 153 -21.85 17.97 -20.36
CA VAL A 153 -21.36 17.40 -21.62
C VAL A 153 -22.48 17.34 -22.68
N LYS A 154 -23.69 16.98 -22.25
CA LYS A 154 -24.86 16.87 -23.15
C LYS A 154 -25.31 18.25 -23.68
N SER A 155 -25.35 19.26 -22.79
CA SER A 155 -25.72 20.64 -23.14
C SER A 155 -24.63 21.42 -23.86
N GLY A 156 -23.38 20.88 -23.93
CA GLY A 156 -22.24 21.59 -24.52
C GLY A 156 -21.56 22.59 -23.57
N LYS A 157 -21.93 22.62 -22.28
CA LYS A 157 -21.23 23.40 -21.24
C LYS A 157 -19.80 22.94 -21.07
N TYR A 158 -19.58 21.61 -21.16
CA TYR A 158 -18.26 21.01 -21.12
C TYR A 158 -17.84 20.45 -22.48
N PRO A 159 -16.57 20.62 -22.88
CA PRO A 159 -16.08 20.14 -24.18
C PRO A 159 -16.11 18.62 -24.26
N ARG A 160 -16.38 18.10 -25.46
CA ARG A 160 -16.21 16.66 -25.74
C ARG A 160 -14.80 16.41 -26.25
N GLU A 161 -13.95 15.84 -25.44
CA GLU A 161 -12.56 15.53 -25.82
C GLU A 161 -12.49 14.46 -26.92
N HIS A 162 -13.46 13.52 -26.95
CA HIS A 162 -13.58 12.48 -27.95
C HIS A 162 -15.04 12.04 -28.14
N SER A 163 -15.32 11.26 -29.18
CA SER A 163 -16.67 10.80 -29.55
C SER A 163 -17.40 10.02 -28.44
N TYR A 164 -16.66 9.34 -27.56
CA TYR A 164 -17.22 8.52 -26.47
C TYR A 164 -17.39 9.28 -25.15
N THR A 165 -17.03 10.56 -25.05
CA THR A 165 -17.09 11.34 -23.78
C THR A 165 -18.49 11.28 -23.17
N LEU A 166 -19.55 11.45 -23.95
CA LEU A 166 -20.93 11.38 -23.44
C LEU A 166 -21.30 9.97 -22.94
N THR A 167 -20.84 8.94 -23.62
CA THR A 167 -21.06 7.53 -23.23
C THR A 167 -20.38 7.22 -21.90
N TYR A 168 -19.15 7.68 -21.72
CA TYR A 168 -18.42 7.52 -20.46
C TYR A 168 -19.05 8.31 -19.32
N ALA A 169 -19.49 9.54 -19.57
CA ALA A 169 -20.21 10.32 -18.58
C ALA A 169 -21.51 9.63 -18.14
N LYS A 170 -22.27 9.04 -19.09
CA LYS A 170 -23.46 8.26 -18.76
C LYS A 170 -23.14 6.99 -17.95
N LYS A 171 -22.04 6.30 -18.29
CA LYS A 171 -21.57 5.14 -17.54
C LYS A 171 -21.20 5.53 -16.09
N ALA A 172 -20.52 6.65 -15.90
CA ALA A 172 -20.18 7.16 -14.57
C ALA A 172 -21.43 7.45 -13.73
N VAL A 173 -22.49 8.03 -14.32
CA VAL A 173 -23.77 8.22 -13.63
C VAL A 173 -24.38 6.87 -13.18
N ASN A 174 -24.39 5.88 -14.07
CA ASN A 174 -24.95 4.57 -13.74
C ASN A 174 -24.15 3.86 -12.63
N GLU A 175 -22.82 3.97 -12.62
CA GLU A 175 -21.96 3.43 -11.56
C GLU A 175 -22.19 4.17 -10.23
N ALA A 176 -22.25 5.50 -10.25
CA ALA A 176 -22.53 6.29 -9.06
C ALA A 176 -23.92 5.99 -8.48
N GLN A 177 -24.96 5.84 -9.34
CA GLN A 177 -26.30 5.45 -8.92
C GLN A 177 -26.31 4.07 -8.23
N LYS A 178 -25.63 3.09 -8.84
CA LYS A 178 -25.53 1.75 -8.27
C LYS A 178 -24.87 1.75 -6.89
N ASN A 179 -23.81 2.53 -6.72
CA ASN A 179 -23.12 2.63 -5.43
C ASN A 179 -23.97 3.34 -4.38
N TYR A 180 -24.69 4.40 -4.77
CA TYR A 180 -25.64 5.06 -3.89
C TYR A 180 -26.75 4.13 -3.43
N ASP A 181 -27.39 3.40 -4.36
CA ASP A 181 -28.44 2.44 -4.04
C ASP A 181 -27.95 1.34 -3.10
N LEU A 182 -26.71 0.88 -3.27
CA LEU A 182 -26.08 -0.08 -2.35
C LEU A 182 -25.83 0.54 -0.97
N ALA A 183 -25.36 1.79 -0.90
CA ALA A 183 -25.13 2.48 0.37
C ALA A 183 -26.46 2.64 1.14
N VAL A 184 -27.51 3.07 0.46
CA VAL A 184 -28.87 3.17 1.05
C VAL A 184 -29.38 1.82 1.52
N LYS A 185 -29.16 0.75 0.75
CA LYS A 185 -29.57 -0.61 1.15
C LYS A 185 -28.83 -1.13 2.39
N LEU A 186 -27.59 -0.70 2.61
CA LEU A 186 -26.76 -1.15 3.73
C LEU A 186 -26.98 -0.34 5.01
N TRP A 187 -27.28 0.95 4.87
CA TRP A 187 -27.24 1.91 5.97
C TRP A 187 -28.49 2.79 6.11
N GLY A 188 -29.44 2.72 5.13
CA GLY A 188 -30.69 3.49 5.12
C GLY A 188 -31.86 2.85 5.87
#